data_c862cebafe592f390d59a8428ace7672
#
_entry.id   c862cebafe592f390d59a8428ace7672
#
_cell.length_a   1.000
_cell.length_b   1.000
_cell.length_c   1.000
_cell.angle_alpha   90.00
_cell.angle_beta   90.00
_cell.angle_gamma   90.00
#
_symmetry.space_group_name_H-M   'P 1'
#
loop_
_entity.id
_entity.type
_entity.pdbx_description
1 polymer ?
#
loop_
_entity_poly.entity_id
_entity_poly.type
_entity_poly.pdbx_seq_one_letter_code
_entity_poly.pdbx_strand_id
1 'polypeptide(L)'
;MKLALAIFRALADSTRLRILALLRSMELSVGELAQVLGQSQPRVSRHVKILCDAGLAERRKEGSWVFVALGRPATVGPVLAALDSWDQADHWAVADEARLAAVRADRASAAAEWFEANAGQWDAIRSLHIAEEQVEAAMAEALGDTPLGCLIDIGTGTGRMLELFAPQAEYALGIDRSSEMLRLARVKLAERGLSNAELRQADLYALPLQDGGADAAILHHVLHFAQQPGAAIGEAARVLSAGGRLLIVDFAPHEREELRTRDAHARLGFSDEQMLGWFEGAGLAPVKIETLKGGELTVKLWLGRKTGELVEKVKAA
;
A
#
# COMPACT_ATOMS: atom_id res chain seq x y z
N MET A 1 25.17 -12.66 21.57
CA MET A 1 25.56 -11.58 22.48
C MET A 1 25.85 -10.25 21.78
N LYS A 2 26.65 -10.17 20.70
CA LYS A 2 26.97 -8.89 20.03
C LYS A 2 25.71 -8.15 19.50
N LEU A 3 24.76 -8.85 18.85
CA LEU A 3 23.52 -8.26 18.34
C LEU A 3 22.63 -7.72 19.47
N ALA A 4 22.43 -8.50 20.54
CA ALA A 4 21.63 -8.06 21.69
C ALA A 4 22.18 -6.77 22.32
N LEU A 5 23.50 -6.68 22.49
CA LEU A 5 24.13 -5.46 22.99
C LEU A 5 23.95 -4.25 22.06
N ALA A 6 23.98 -4.47 20.73
CA ALA A 6 23.72 -3.42 19.76
C ALA A 6 22.26 -2.93 19.86
N ILE A 7 21.30 -3.85 19.98
CA ILE A 7 19.88 -3.54 20.18
C ILE A 7 19.67 -2.72 21.45
N PHE A 8 20.16 -3.18 22.62
CA PHE A 8 19.98 -2.44 23.87
C PHE A 8 20.62 -1.04 23.83
N ARG A 9 21.80 -0.90 23.23
CA ARG A 9 22.42 0.41 23.01
C ARG A 9 21.60 1.29 22.08
N ALA A 10 21.01 0.71 21.04
CA ALA A 10 20.12 1.46 20.14
C ALA A 10 18.84 1.92 20.83
N LEU A 11 18.29 1.15 21.76
CA LEU A 11 17.07 1.49 22.50
C LEU A 11 17.30 2.49 23.63
N ALA A 12 18.53 2.68 24.12
CA ALA A 12 18.86 3.54 25.25
C ALA A 12 18.83 5.04 24.87
N ASP A 13 17.76 5.51 24.23
CA ASP A 13 17.57 6.92 23.85
C ASP A 13 16.09 7.16 23.48
N SER A 14 15.46 8.16 24.08
CA SER A 14 14.05 8.45 23.89
C SER A 14 13.67 8.80 22.45
N THR A 15 14.52 9.51 21.71
CA THR A 15 14.27 9.83 20.31
C THR A 15 14.20 8.56 19.44
N ARG A 16 15.07 7.59 19.71
CA ARG A 16 15.07 6.33 18.95
C ARG A 16 13.86 5.45 19.27
N LEU A 17 13.41 5.44 20.53
CA LEU A 17 12.14 4.78 20.89
C LEU A 17 10.96 5.43 20.19
N ARG A 18 10.88 6.78 20.15
CA ARG A 18 9.85 7.52 19.43
C ARG A 18 9.89 7.21 17.92
N ILE A 19 11.08 7.14 17.31
CA ILE A 19 11.20 6.74 15.89
C ILE A 19 10.61 5.35 15.67
N LEU A 20 10.94 4.37 16.50
CA LEU A 20 10.37 3.03 16.38
C LEU A 20 8.85 3.02 16.54
N ALA A 21 8.31 3.77 17.50
CA ALA A 21 6.87 3.91 17.69
C ALA A 21 6.18 4.50 16.44
N LEU A 22 6.74 5.55 15.84
CA LEU A 22 6.23 6.16 14.60
C LEU A 22 6.29 5.19 13.43
N LEU A 23 7.38 4.44 13.27
CA LEU A 23 7.57 3.48 12.20
C LEU A 23 6.66 2.25 12.30
N ARG A 24 6.07 1.98 13.46
CA ARG A 24 4.99 0.96 13.61
C ARG A 24 3.75 1.34 12.81
N SER A 25 3.47 2.62 12.72
CA SER A 25 2.28 3.14 12.06
C SER A 25 2.47 3.29 10.56
N MET A 26 3.66 3.68 10.10
CA MET A 26 3.94 3.88 8.67
C MET A 26 5.42 4.13 8.39
N GLU A 27 5.83 3.91 7.14
CA GLU A 27 7.11 4.38 6.63
C GLU A 27 7.13 5.90 6.52
N LEU A 28 8.23 6.51 6.98
CA LEU A 28 8.41 7.96 6.97
C LEU A 28 9.75 8.32 6.34
N SER A 29 9.79 9.41 5.59
CA SER A 29 11.06 9.99 5.19
C SER A 29 11.81 10.58 6.39
N VAL A 30 13.13 10.73 6.27
CA VAL A 30 13.94 11.35 7.34
C VAL A 30 13.48 12.79 7.60
N GLY A 31 12.99 13.50 6.56
CA GLY A 31 12.43 14.84 6.71
C GLY A 31 11.15 14.86 7.54
N GLU A 32 10.23 13.95 7.29
CA GLU A 32 8.98 13.83 8.05
C GLU A 32 9.22 13.37 9.48
N LEU A 33 10.13 12.42 9.70
CA LEU A 33 10.56 12.07 11.06
C LEU A 33 11.10 13.30 11.80
N ALA A 34 11.85 14.17 11.12
CA ALA A 34 12.36 15.41 11.71
C ALA A 34 11.22 16.38 12.07
N GLN A 35 10.23 16.51 11.20
CA GLN A 35 9.03 17.32 11.41
C GLN A 35 8.21 16.80 12.60
N VAL A 36 7.86 15.51 12.62
CA VAL A 36 7.07 14.90 13.70
C VAL A 36 7.79 14.99 15.04
N LEU A 37 9.08 14.71 15.07
CA LEU A 37 9.88 14.74 16.30
C LEU A 37 10.23 16.15 16.78
N GLY A 38 10.03 17.18 15.95
CA GLY A 38 10.44 18.56 16.24
C GLY A 38 11.96 18.70 16.35
N GLN A 39 12.73 17.95 15.52
CA GLN A 39 14.19 17.92 15.55
C GLN A 39 14.79 18.21 14.19
N SER A 40 16.06 18.60 14.15
CA SER A 40 16.75 18.81 12.88
C SER A 40 17.00 17.50 12.13
N GLN A 41 16.86 17.54 10.81
CA GLN A 41 17.06 16.37 9.93
C GLN A 41 18.42 15.68 10.11
N PRO A 42 19.59 16.40 10.27
CA PRO A 42 20.86 15.76 10.53
C PRO A 42 20.89 14.96 11.84
N ARG A 43 20.19 15.44 12.87
CA ARG A 43 20.10 14.75 14.18
C ARG A 43 19.27 13.47 14.02
N VAL A 44 18.10 13.55 13.41
CA VAL A 44 17.24 12.39 13.15
C VAL A 44 17.97 11.36 12.28
N SER A 45 18.68 11.81 11.24
CA SER A 45 19.46 10.91 10.39
C SER A 45 20.50 10.08 11.15
N ARG A 46 21.13 10.66 12.19
CA ARG A 46 22.05 9.92 13.07
C ARG A 46 21.33 8.86 13.90
N HIS A 47 20.18 9.20 14.48
CA HIS A 47 19.36 8.23 15.24
C HIS A 47 18.87 7.08 14.34
N VAL A 48 18.38 7.39 13.15
CA VAL A 48 17.98 6.40 12.15
C VAL A 48 19.16 5.49 11.78
N LYS A 49 20.36 6.05 11.57
CA LYS A 49 21.55 5.24 11.29
C LYS A 49 21.82 4.21 12.39
N ILE A 50 21.75 4.63 13.67
CA ILE A 50 21.98 3.74 14.81
C ILE A 50 20.94 2.61 14.85
N LEU A 51 19.68 2.91 14.57
CA LEU A 51 18.61 1.89 14.48
C LEU A 51 18.86 0.91 13.33
N CYS A 52 19.28 1.40 12.16
CA CYS A 52 19.63 0.56 11.01
C CYS A 52 20.85 -0.35 11.32
N ASP A 53 21.89 0.21 11.94
CA ASP A 53 23.10 -0.55 12.31
C ASP A 53 22.77 -1.68 13.32
N ALA A 54 21.68 -1.52 14.10
CA ALA A 54 21.17 -2.53 15.03
C ALA A 54 20.10 -3.48 14.40
N GLY A 55 19.73 -3.29 13.12
CA GLY A 55 18.70 -4.06 12.42
C GLY A 55 17.27 -3.76 12.87
N LEU A 56 17.05 -2.66 13.63
CA LEU A 56 15.74 -2.25 14.12
C LEU A 56 14.95 -1.40 13.11
N ALA A 57 15.65 -0.78 12.16
CA ALA A 57 15.07 -0.03 11.07
C ALA A 57 15.82 -0.35 9.77
N GLU A 58 15.18 -0.07 8.65
CA GLU A 58 15.76 -0.17 7.31
C GLU A 58 15.57 1.15 6.57
N ARG A 59 16.56 1.50 5.73
CA ARG A 59 16.49 2.65 4.84
C ARG A 59 16.22 2.18 3.43
N ARG A 60 15.28 2.84 2.78
CA ARG A 60 14.95 2.61 1.39
C ARG A 60 15.10 3.92 0.63
N LYS A 61 15.99 3.94 -0.35
CA LYS A 61 16.14 5.09 -1.22
C LYS A 61 15.13 4.98 -2.36
N GLU A 62 14.34 6.04 -2.55
CA GLU A 62 13.45 6.21 -3.70
C GLU A 62 13.74 7.59 -4.30
N GLY A 63 14.49 7.62 -5.39
CA GLY A 63 14.99 8.85 -6.00
C GLY A 63 15.80 9.69 -5.01
N SER A 64 15.41 10.95 -4.80
CA SER A 64 16.02 11.88 -3.84
C SER A 64 15.56 11.65 -2.38
N TRP A 65 14.53 10.84 -2.16
CA TRP A 65 13.96 10.58 -0.85
C TRP A 65 14.58 9.33 -0.21
N VAL A 66 14.70 9.37 1.12
CA VAL A 66 15.09 8.21 1.93
C VAL A 66 13.96 7.92 2.90
N PHE A 67 13.21 6.88 2.62
CA PHE A 67 12.21 6.34 3.53
C PHE A 67 12.85 5.45 4.58
N VAL A 68 12.26 5.43 5.75
CA VAL A 68 12.66 4.60 6.89
C VAL A 68 11.47 3.71 7.25
N ALA A 69 11.73 2.42 7.33
CA ALA A 69 10.76 1.40 7.74
C ALA A 69 11.29 0.66 8.97
N LEU A 70 10.43 -0.13 9.63
CA LEU A 70 10.89 -1.09 10.63
C LEU A 70 11.81 -2.14 9.98
N GLY A 71 12.77 -2.62 10.74
CA GLY A 71 13.63 -3.72 10.32
C GLY A 71 12.88 -5.07 10.25
N ARG A 72 13.61 -6.14 9.94
CA ARG A 72 13.02 -7.47 9.78
C ARG A 72 12.20 -7.90 11.00
N PRO A 73 10.99 -8.49 10.81
CA PRO A 73 10.11 -8.89 11.91
C PRO A 73 10.80 -9.78 12.97
N ALA A 74 11.68 -10.69 12.53
CA ALA A 74 12.44 -11.55 13.44
C ALA A 74 13.36 -10.79 14.41
N THR A 75 13.83 -9.60 14.05
CA THR A 75 14.70 -8.75 14.88
C THR A 75 13.89 -7.74 15.68
N VAL A 76 12.95 -7.06 15.02
CA VAL A 76 12.21 -5.96 15.63
C VAL A 76 11.02 -6.43 16.46
N GLY A 77 10.37 -7.53 16.08
CA GLY A 77 9.16 -8.05 16.76
C GLY A 77 9.32 -8.27 18.26
N PRO A 78 10.37 -8.99 18.73
CA PRO A 78 10.62 -9.16 20.16
C PRO A 78 10.84 -7.83 20.91
N VAL A 79 11.45 -6.83 20.24
CA VAL A 79 11.68 -5.50 20.81
C VAL A 79 10.37 -4.76 20.98
N LEU A 80 9.51 -4.77 19.94
CA LEU A 80 8.20 -4.12 19.99
C LEU A 80 7.30 -4.75 21.05
N ALA A 81 7.28 -6.08 21.14
CA ALA A 81 6.53 -6.79 22.18
C ALA A 81 7.00 -6.45 23.59
N ALA A 82 8.33 -6.30 23.81
CA ALA A 82 8.87 -5.86 25.08
C ALA A 82 8.47 -4.41 25.39
N LEU A 83 8.56 -3.50 24.41
CA LEU A 83 8.13 -2.11 24.59
C LEU A 83 6.65 -2.03 24.95
N ASP A 84 5.78 -2.79 24.30
CA ASP A 84 4.34 -2.84 24.59
C ASP A 84 4.06 -3.28 26.05
N SER A 85 4.91 -4.16 26.60
CA SER A 85 4.76 -4.62 27.99
C SER A 85 5.21 -3.59 29.05
N TRP A 86 5.98 -2.58 28.65
CA TRP A 86 6.55 -1.57 29.56
C TRP A 86 5.90 -0.21 29.41
N ASP A 87 5.13 0.01 28.32
CA ASP A 87 4.65 1.34 27.98
C ASP A 87 3.44 1.72 28.85
N GLN A 88 3.65 2.79 29.63
CA GLN A 88 2.57 3.62 30.15
C GLN A 88 2.57 4.89 29.31
N ALA A 89 1.37 5.30 28.88
CA ALA A 89 1.16 6.42 27.94
C ALA A 89 2.02 7.65 28.27
N ASP A 90 3.06 7.84 27.51
CA ASP A 90 3.97 8.99 27.64
C ASP A 90 3.36 10.21 26.94
N HIS A 91 3.45 11.39 27.53
CA HIS A 91 2.87 12.66 27.03
C HIS A 91 3.38 13.04 25.62
N TRP A 92 4.58 12.63 25.24
CA TRP A 92 5.12 12.89 23.89
C TRP A 92 4.47 12.01 22.81
N ALA A 93 3.95 10.83 23.16
CA ALA A 93 3.29 9.94 22.21
C ALA A 93 2.05 10.61 21.59
N VAL A 94 1.23 11.28 22.39
CA VAL A 94 0.05 12.03 21.94
C VAL A 94 0.44 13.16 20.99
N ALA A 95 1.50 13.90 21.32
CA ALA A 95 1.98 15.00 20.49
C ALA A 95 2.57 14.51 19.15
N ASP A 96 3.29 13.39 19.17
CA ASP A 96 3.86 12.78 17.97
C ASP A 96 2.74 12.21 17.06
N GLU A 97 1.73 11.58 17.63
CA GLU A 97 0.59 11.07 16.88
C GLU A 97 -0.21 12.19 16.20
N ALA A 98 -0.44 13.30 16.90
CA ALA A 98 -1.09 14.48 16.31
C ALA A 98 -0.28 15.07 15.15
N ARG A 99 1.05 15.17 15.28
CA ARG A 99 1.92 15.64 14.18
C ARG A 99 1.99 14.65 13.03
N LEU A 100 1.99 13.35 13.33
CA LEU A 100 1.92 12.30 12.31
C LEU A 100 0.60 12.36 11.54
N ALA A 101 -0.51 12.59 12.23
CA ALA A 101 -1.82 12.78 11.61
C ALA A 101 -1.83 14.00 10.67
N ALA A 102 -1.18 15.11 11.06
CA ALA A 102 -1.02 16.29 10.20
C ALA A 102 -0.20 15.96 8.93
N VAL A 103 0.94 15.26 9.05
CA VAL A 103 1.72 14.82 7.88
C VAL A 103 0.89 13.93 6.96
N ARG A 104 0.07 13.03 7.52
CA ARG A 104 -0.85 12.18 6.73
C ARG A 104 -1.90 13.01 6.00
N ALA A 105 -2.50 13.98 6.70
CA ALA A 105 -3.52 14.85 6.13
C ALA A 105 -2.98 15.70 4.99
N ASP A 106 -1.80 16.32 5.15
CA ASP A 106 -1.16 17.14 4.13
C ASP A 106 -0.90 16.33 2.85
N ARG A 107 -0.35 15.11 2.99
CA ARG A 107 -0.13 14.22 1.86
C ARG A 107 -1.44 13.84 1.16
N ALA A 108 -2.47 13.49 1.95
CA ALA A 108 -3.75 13.07 1.44
C ALA A 108 -4.48 14.20 0.70
N SER A 109 -4.38 15.45 1.20
CA SER A 109 -4.97 16.63 0.59
C SER A 109 -4.34 16.92 -0.77
N ALA A 110 -3.01 16.93 -0.85
CA ALA A 110 -2.29 17.18 -2.11
C ALA A 110 -2.66 16.15 -3.20
N ALA A 111 -2.78 14.88 -2.84
CA ALA A 111 -3.20 13.84 -3.78
C ALA A 111 -4.67 14.05 -4.22
N ALA A 112 -5.57 14.35 -3.28
CA ALA A 112 -6.99 14.57 -3.59
C ALA A 112 -7.21 15.75 -4.55
N GLU A 113 -6.56 16.88 -4.29
CA GLU A 113 -6.63 18.07 -5.15
C GLU A 113 -6.14 17.76 -6.57
N TRP A 114 -5.06 16.99 -6.67
CA TRP A 114 -4.52 16.60 -7.98
C TRP A 114 -5.50 15.70 -8.74
N PHE A 115 -6.13 14.72 -8.10
CA PHE A 115 -7.10 13.83 -8.72
C PHE A 115 -8.37 14.56 -9.17
N GLU A 116 -8.88 15.50 -8.36
CA GLU A 116 -10.03 16.32 -8.74
C GLU A 116 -9.72 17.17 -9.99
N ALA A 117 -8.52 17.77 -10.05
CA ALA A 117 -8.10 18.61 -11.16
C ALA A 117 -7.88 17.81 -12.46
N ASN A 118 -7.49 16.54 -12.39
CA ASN A 118 -7.07 15.72 -13.53
C ASN A 118 -8.04 14.59 -13.89
N ALA A 119 -9.17 14.44 -13.20
CA ALA A 119 -10.12 13.34 -13.41
C ALA A 119 -10.57 13.19 -14.87
N GLY A 120 -10.85 14.31 -15.55
CA GLY A 120 -11.28 14.29 -16.96
C GLY A 120 -10.21 13.87 -17.97
N GLN A 121 -8.92 13.89 -17.58
CA GLN A 121 -7.79 13.51 -18.42
C GLN A 121 -7.12 12.22 -17.94
N TRP A 122 -7.67 11.58 -16.92
CA TRP A 122 -7.07 10.44 -16.24
C TRP A 122 -6.72 9.29 -17.17
N ASP A 123 -7.62 8.90 -18.07
CA ASP A 123 -7.37 7.81 -19.00
C ASP A 123 -6.22 8.10 -19.95
N ALA A 124 -6.06 9.37 -20.39
CA ALA A 124 -4.93 9.79 -21.20
C ALA A 124 -3.61 9.80 -20.41
N ILE A 125 -3.63 10.22 -19.15
CA ILE A 125 -2.45 10.22 -18.26
C ILE A 125 -1.99 8.79 -18.01
N ARG A 126 -2.91 7.88 -17.73
CA ARG A 126 -2.62 6.46 -17.48
C ARG A 126 -1.96 5.78 -18.67
N SER A 127 -2.42 6.06 -19.89
CA SER A 127 -1.93 5.45 -21.14
C SER A 127 -0.54 5.95 -21.59
N LEU A 128 0.03 6.98 -20.96
CA LEU A 128 1.32 7.53 -21.34
C LEU A 128 2.52 6.59 -21.09
N HIS A 129 2.38 5.65 -20.15
CA HIS A 129 3.53 4.88 -19.66
C HIS A 129 3.72 3.53 -20.34
N ILE A 130 2.65 2.88 -20.77
CA ILE A 130 2.66 1.60 -21.50
C ILE A 130 1.35 1.44 -22.27
N ALA A 131 1.35 0.65 -23.36
CA ALA A 131 0.12 0.31 -24.07
C ALA A 131 -0.86 -0.44 -23.14
N GLU A 132 -2.01 0.16 -22.88
CA GLU A 132 -3.00 -0.39 -21.93
C GLU A 132 -3.45 -1.79 -22.34
N GLU A 133 -3.63 -2.04 -23.63
CA GLU A 133 -4.06 -3.35 -24.13
C GLU A 133 -3.08 -4.47 -23.71
N GLN A 134 -1.78 -4.18 -23.64
CA GLN A 134 -0.79 -5.16 -23.18
C GLN A 134 -0.93 -5.46 -21.69
N VAL A 135 -1.18 -4.44 -20.87
CA VAL A 135 -1.40 -4.59 -19.44
C VAL A 135 -2.70 -5.35 -19.17
N GLU A 136 -3.77 -4.95 -19.83
CA GLU A 136 -5.10 -5.56 -19.70
C GLU A 136 -5.08 -7.04 -20.10
N ALA A 137 -4.38 -7.37 -21.20
CA ALA A 137 -4.21 -8.76 -21.63
C ALA A 137 -3.44 -9.60 -20.60
N ALA A 138 -2.36 -9.06 -20.03
CA ALA A 138 -1.58 -9.74 -19.00
C ALA A 138 -2.40 -9.92 -17.70
N MET A 139 -3.24 -8.94 -17.33
CA MET A 139 -4.16 -9.04 -16.19
C MET A 139 -5.19 -10.13 -16.41
N ALA A 140 -5.82 -10.18 -17.60
CA ALA A 140 -6.80 -11.21 -17.94
C ALA A 140 -6.16 -12.60 -17.91
N GLU A 141 -4.95 -12.77 -18.47
CA GLU A 141 -4.20 -14.02 -18.40
C GLU A 141 -3.87 -14.42 -16.94
N ALA A 142 -3.46 -13.47 -16.12
CA ALA A 142 -3.11 -13.74 -14.71
C ALA A 142 -4.34 -14.15 -13.89
N LEU A 143 -5.49 -13.54 -14.11
CA LEU A 143 -6.76 -13.91 -13.46
C LEU A 143 -7.31 -15.22 -14.02
N GLY A 144 -7.02 -15.56 -15.29
CA GLY A 144 -7.45 -16.79 -15.96
C GLY A 144 -8.96 -16.93 -16.05
N ASP A 145 -9.41 -18.13 -16.43
CA ASP A 145 -10.84 -18.43 -16.65
C ASP A 145 -11.61 -18.75 -15.34
N THR A 146 -10.96 -18.66 -14.18
CA THR A 146 -11.64 -18.93 -12.90
C THR A 146 -12.62 -17.79 -12.61
N PRO A 147 -13.90 -18.07 -12.32
CA PRO A 147 -14.88 -17.05 -11.96
C PRO A 147 -14.36 -16.07 -10.90
N LEU A 148 -14.68 -14.80 -11.06
CA LEU A 148 -14.22 -13.76 -10.16
C LEU A 148 -15.12 -13.62 -8.91
N GLY A 149 -16.33 -14.26 -8.96
CA GLY A 149 -17.29 -14.20 -7.85
C GLY A 149 -17.62 -12.76 -7.45
N CYS A 150 -17.35 -12.40 -6.20
CA CYS A 150 -17.38 -11.02 -5.72
C CYS A 150 -16.03 -10.36 -6.01
N LEU A 151 -16.00 -9.45 -6.98
CA LEU A 151 -14.82 -8.67 -7.37
C LEU A 151 -14.83 -7.31 -6.68
N ILE A 152 -13.68 -6.90 -6.13
CA ILE A 152 -13.47 -5.52 -5.69
C ILE A 152 -12.34 -4.87 -6.47
N ASP A 153 -12.62 -3.70 -7.06
CA ASP A 153 -11.64 -2.83 -7.73
C ASP A 153 -11.32 -1.64 -6.82
N ILE A 154 -10.14 -1.67 -6.22
CA ILE A 154 -9.70 -0.73 -5.19
C ILE A 154 -8.92 0.40 -5.85
N GLY A 155 -9.43 1.64 -5.75
CA GLY A 155 -8.96 2.77 -6.53
C GLY A 155 -9.45 2.68 -7.97
N THR A 156 -10.75 2.43 -8.14
CA THR A 156 -11.38 2.16 -9.45
C THR A 156 -11.25 3.31 -10.46
N GLY A 157 -10.96 4.53 -9.98
CA GLY A 157 -10.85 5.73 -10.80
C GLY A 157 -12.10 5.92 -11.67
N THR A 158 -11.90 5.98 -12.97
CA THR A 158 -12.99 6.11 -13.96
C THR A 158 -13.69 4.79 -14.32
N GLY A 159 -13.40 3.68 -13.58
CA GLY A 159 -14.10 2.40 -13.70
C GLY A 159 -13.58 1.44 -14.76
N ARG A 160 -12.35 1.65 -15.28
CA ARG A 160 -11.84 0.83 -16.40
C ARG A 160 -11.72 -0.66 -16.06
N MET A 161 -11.27 -1.01 -14.84
CA MET A 161 -11.16 -2.41 -14.45
C MET A 161 -12.53 -3.07 -14.28
N LEU A 162 -13.53 -2.30 -13.85
CA LEU A 162 -14.92 -2.79 -13.84
C LEU A 162 -15.47 -3.03 -15.24
N GLU A 163 -15.18 -2.15 -16.23
CA GLU A 163 -15.58 -2.38 -17.61
C GLU A 163 -15.05 -3.73 -18.15
N LEU A 164 -13.82 -4.09 -17.79
CA LEU A 164 -13.14 -5.29 -18.27
C LEU A 164 -13.59 -6.56 -17.55
N PHE A 165 -13.69 -6.50 -16.23
CA PHE A 165 -13.78 -7.70 -15.39
C PHE A 165 -15.14 -7.91 -14.72
N ALA A 166 -16.01 -6.89 -14.61
CA ALA A 166 -17.36 -7.09 -14.09
C ALA A 166 -18.18 -8.11 -14.91
N PRO A 167 -18.05 -8.21 -16.25
CA PRO A 167 -18.76 -9.26 -17.00
C PRO A 167 -18.41 -10.70 -16.58
N GLN A 168 -17.27 -10.92 -15.92
CA GLN A 168 -16.81 -12.23 -15.44
C GLN A 168 -17.08 -12.44 -13.94
N ALA A 169 -17.67 -11.45 -13.26
CA ALA A 169 -17.99 -11.47 -11.85
C ALA A 169 -19.50 -11.64 -11.63
N GLU A 170 -19.89 -12.26 -10.52
CA GLU A 170 -21.28 -12.28 -10.09
C GLU A 170 -21.71 -10.90 -9.59
N TYR A 171 -20.81 -10.23 -8.87
CA TYR A 171 -20.96 -8.88 -8.38
C TYR A 171 -19.60 -8.17 -8.39
N ALA A 172 -19.58 -6.93 -8.80
CA ALA A 172 -18.37 -6.11 -8.84
C ALA A 172 -18.57 -4.80 -8.06
N LEU A 173 -17.59 -4.45 -7.21
CA LEU A 173 -17.60 -3.23 -6.43
C LEU A 173 -16.37 -2.40 -6.74
N GLY A 174 -16.57 -1.20 -7.31
CA GLY A 174 -15.51 -0.21 -7.48
C GLY A 174 -15.47 0.75 -6.31
N ILE A 175 -14.28 0.98 -5.79
CA ILE A 175 -14.03 1.89 -4.69
C ILE A 175 -13.03 2.94 -5.11
N ASP A 176 -13.36 4.20 -4.86
CA ASP A 176 -12.44 5.31 -5.00
C ASP A 176 -12.70 6.36 -3.93
N ARG A 177 -11.69 7.14 -3.59
CA ARG A 177 -11.80 8.27 -2.67
C ARG A 177 -12.37 9.50 -3.35
N SER A 178 -12.08 9.69 -4.65
CA SER A 178 -12.52 10.83 -5.45
C SER A 178 -13.97 10.68 -5.90
N SER A 179 -14.83 11.58 -5.45
CA SER A 179 -16.23 11.64 -5.89
C SER A 179 -16.35 11.95 -7.38
N GLU A 180 -15.41 12.72 -7.93
CA GLU A 180 -15.39 13.10 -9.35
C GLU A 180 -15.02 11.91 -10.24
N MET A 181 -14.02 11.10 -9.85
CA MET A 181 -13.69 9.84 -10.51
C MET A 181 -14.91 8.91 -10.55
N LEU A 182 -15.58 8.73 -9.41
CA LEU A 182 -16.79 7.90 -9.33
C LEU A 182 -17.95 8.45 -10.16
N ARG A 183 -18.05 9.77 -10.30
CA ARG A 183 -19.05 10.39 -11.18
C ARG A 183 -18.81 10.00 -12.64
N LEU A 184 -17.56 10.05 -13.08
CA LEU A 184 -17.17 9.62 -14.43
C LEU A 184 -17.37 8.11 -14.63
N ALA A 185 -16.99 7.30 -13.65
CA ALA A 185 -17.17 5.86 -13.67
C ALA A 185 -18.66 5.48 -13.82
N ARG A 186 -19.58 6.15 -13.09
CA ARG A 186 -21.04 5.89 -13.21
C ARG A 186 -21.54 6.07 -14.62
N VAL A 187 -21.10 7.11 -15.31
CA VAL A 187 -21.50 7.37 -16.71
C VAL A 187 -21.01 6.22 -17.58
N LYS A 188 -19.72 5.85 -17.51
CA LYS A 188 -19.14 4.78 -18.33
C LYS A 188 -19.80 3.42 -18.09
N LEU A 189 -20.01 3.04 -16.83
CA LEU A 189 -20.65 1.76 -16.50
C LEU A 189 -22.10 1.70 -16.98
N ALA A 190 -22.84 2.82 -16.89
CA ALA A 190 -24.20 2.90 -17.43
C ALA A 190 -24.23 2.78 -18.96
N GLU A 191 -23.31 3.42 -19.69
CA GLU A 191 -23.16 3.29 -21.13
C GLU A 191 -22.83 1.86 -21.57
N ARG A 192 -22.09 1.11 -20.73
CA ARG A 192 -21.77 -0.31 -20.95
C ARG A 192 -22.87 -1.27 -20.52
N GLY A 193 -23.90 -0.80 -19.83
CA GLY A 193 -25.00 -1.63 -19.33
C GLY A 193 -24.60 -2.61 -18.21
N LEU A 194 -23.58 -2.30 -17.44
CA LEU A 194 -23.05 -3.15 -16.36
C LEU A 194 -23.93 -3.03 -15.11
N SER A 195 -24.98 -3.83 -15.02
CA SER A 195 -25.94 -3.81 -13.92
C SER A 195 -25.44 -4.52 -12.64
N ASN A 196 -24.40 -5.34 -12.74
CA ASN A 196 -23.77 -6.06 -11.62
C ASN A 196 -22.60 -5.30 -11.01
N ALA A 197 -22.33 -4.07 -11.45
CA ALA A 197 -21.26 -3.22 -10.95
C ALA A 197 -21.82 -2.10 -10.07
N GLU A 198 -21.31 -1.98 -8.85
CA GLU A 198 -21.62 -0.91 -7.89
C GLU A 198 -20.40 -0.03 -7.65
N LEU A 199 -20.62 1.25 -7.33
CA LEU A 199 -19.57 2.21 -7.01
C LEU A 199 -19.80 2.81 -5.62
N ARG A 200 -18.77 2.80 -4.78
CA ARG A 200 -18.80 3.39 -3.44
C ARG A 200 -17.59 4.30 -3.21
N GLN A 201 -17.85 5.43 -2.58
CA GLN A 201 -16.77 6.27 -2.09
C GLN A 201 -16.25 5.73 -0.76
N ALA A 202 -14.96 5.34 -0.72
CA ALA A 202 -14.30 4.89 0.50
C ALA A 202 -12.79 5.04 0.40
N ASP A 203 -12.12 4.86 1.54
CA ASP A 203 -10.67 4.85 1.65
C ASP A 203 -10.12 3.44 1.43
N LEU A 204 -9.02 3.32 0.67
CA LEU A 204 -8.34 2.05 0.42
C LEU A 204 -7.76 1.39 1.70
N TYR A 205 -7.66 2.15 2.79
CA TYR A 205 -7.22 1.65 4.10
C TYR A 205 -8.39 1.20 5.00
N ALA A 206 -9.64 1.41 4.57
CA ALA A 206 -10.85 1.06 5.32
C ALA A 206 -11.97 0.69 4.33
N LEU A 207 -11.86 -0.49 3.74
CA LEU A 207 -12.80 -0.96 2.71
C LEU A 207 -14.16 -1.30 3.33
N PRO A 208 -15.29 -0.90 2.70
CA PRO A 208 -16.63 -1.11 3.22
C PRO A 208 -17.14 -2.54 2.98
N LEU A 209 -16.29 -3.51 3.23
CA LEU A 209 -16.57 -4.94 3.14
C LEU A 209 -16.16 -5.63 4.45
N GLN A 210 -16.92 -6.66 4.83
CA GLN A 210 -16.54 -7.54 5.93
C GLN A 210 -15.32 -8.41 5.55
N ASP A 211 -14.69 -9.01 6.54
CA ASP A 211 -13.60 -9.96 6.35
C ASP A 211 -14.08 -11.14 5.49
N GLY A 212 -13.32 -11.48 4.47
CA GLY A 212 -13.65 -12.57 3.56
C GLY A 212 -14.83 -12.30 2.62
N GLY A 213 -15.22 -11.05 2.40
CA GLY A 213 -16.37 -10.68 1.59
C GLY A 213 -16.10 -10.58 0.09
N ALA A 214 -14.88 -10.82 -0.40
CA ALA A 214 -14.51 -10.76 -1.80
C ALA A 214 -13.72 -12.00 -2.24
N ASP A 215 -13.89 -12.45 -3.48
CA ASP A 215 -13.17 -13.57 -4.08
C ASP A 215 -11.98 -13.11 -4.92
N ALA A 216 -12.04 -11.91 -5.44
CA ALA A 216 -10.96 -11.27 -6.18
C ALA A 216 -10.88 -9.78 -5.83
N ALA A 217 -9.66 -9.26 -5.73
CA ALA A 217 -9.38 -7.84 -5.55
C ALA A 217 -8.35 -7.39 -6.60
N ILE A 218 -8.53 -6.19 -7.12
CA ILE A 218 -7.62 -5.54 -8.07
C ILE A 218 -7.15 -4.21 -7.47
N LEU A 219 -5.85 -3.94 -7.58
CA LEU A 219 -5.20 -2.66 -7.35
C LEU A 219 -4.43 -2.32 -8.63
N HIS A 220 -5.00 -1.47 -9.48
CA HIS A 220 -4.42 -1.12 -10.79
C HIS A 220 -3.97 0.34 -10.82
N HIS A 221 -2.66 0.56 -10.83
CA HIS A 221 -2.03 1.90 -10.78
C HIS A 221 -2.51 2.77 -9.60
N VAL A 222 -2.55 2.18 -8.39
CA VAL A 222 -3.04 2.83 -7.17
C VAL A 222 -1.97 2.95 -6.10
N LEU A 223 -1.13 1.92 -5.94
CA LEU A 223 -0.20 1.86 -4.82
C LEU A 223 0.88 2.95 -4.86
N HIS A 224 1.26 3.43 -6.04
CA HIS A 224 2.23 4.52 -6.15
C HIS A 224 1.69 5.87 -5.63
N PHE A 225 0.37 6.00 -5.44
CA PHE A 225 -0.27 7.12 -4.72
C PHE A 225 -0.42 6.84 -3.22
N ALA A 226 -0.35 5.57 -2.83
CA ALA A 226 -0.58 5.15 -1.46
C ALA A 226 0.59 5.55 -0.55
N GLN A 227 0.27 6.17 0.58
CA GLN A 227 1.27 6.55 1.58
C GLN A 227 1.81 5.33 2.33
N GLN A 228 0.97 4.32 2.50
CA GLN A 228 1.23 3.08 3.21
C GLN A 228 0.84 1.87 2.34
N PRO A 229 1.62 1.54 1.28
CA PRO A 229 1.25 0.47 0.37
C PRO A 229 1.00 -0.87 1.07
N GLY A 230 1.83 -1.22 2.06
CA GLY A 230 1.66 -2.45 2.83
C GLY A 230 0.35 -2.50 3.63
N ALA A 231 -0.12 -1.35 4.17
CA ALA A 231 -1.40 -1.28 4.87
C ALA A 231 -2.58 -1.45 3.91
N ALA A 232 -2.49 -0.85 2.71
CA ALA A 232 -3.49 -1.04 1.66
C ALA A 232 -3.58 -2.49 1.20
N ILE A 233 -2.44 -3.17 1.04
CA ILE A 233 -2.38 -4.60 0.71
C ILE A 233 -2.97 -5.45 1.85
N GLY A 234 -2.66 -5.11 3.11
CA GLY A 234 -3.24 -5.76 4.29
C GLY A 234 -4.76 -5.64 4.33
N GLU A 235 -5.30 -4.46 4.02
CA GLU A 235 -6.74 -4.23 3.98
C GLU A 235 -7.40 -4.96 2.80
N ALA A 236 -6.77 -4.97 1.62
CA ALA A 236 -7.21 -5.77 0.48
C ALA A 236 -7.23 -7.27 0.82
N ALA A 237 -6.20 -7.76 1.52
CA ALA A 237 -6.14 -9.15 1.98
C ALA A 237 -7.20 -9.44 3.04
N ARG A 238 -7.54 -8.51 3.94
CA ARG A 238 -8.60 -8.68 4.96
C ARG A 238 -9.94 -9.01 4.29
N VAL A 239 -10.31 -8.26 3.28
CA VAL A 239 -11.61 -8.45 2.61
C VAL A 239 -11.67 -9.67 1.70
N LEU A 240 -10.52 -10.27 1.33
CA LEU A 240 -10.51 -11.49 0.52
C LEU A 240 -10.95 -12.71 1.34
N SER A 241 -11.73 -13.58 0.72
CA SER A 241 -12.05 -14.92 1.20
C SER A 241 -10.82 -15.83 1.19
N ALA A 242 -10.86 -16.94 1.93
CA ALA A 242 -9.80 -17.96 1.87
C ALA A 242 -9.65 -18.48 0.43
N GLY A 243 -8.44 -18.47 -0.11
CA GLY A 243 -8.17 -18.79 -1.51
C GLY A 243 -8.46 -17.64 -2.51
N GLY A 244 -9.00 -16.52 -2.04
CA GLY A 244 -9.23 -15.32 -2.83
C GLY A 244 -7.93 -14.74 -3.41
N ARG A 245 -8.04 -14.00 -4.50
CA ARG A 245 -6.90 -13.53 -5.31
C ARG A 245 -6.76 -12.02 -5.22
N LEU A 246 -5.53 -11.55 -4.99
CA LEU A 246 -5.16 -10.14 -5.10
C LEU A 246 -4.27 -9.93 -6.32
N LEU A 247 -4.74 -9.16 -7.28
CA LEU A 247 -3.96 -8.72 -8.42
C LEU A 247 -3.52 -7.27 -8.23
N ILE A 248 -2.23 -7.04 -8.27
CA ILE A 248 -1.63 -5.71 -8.20
C ILE A 248 -0.89 -5.44 -9.50
N VAL A 249 -1.15 -4.29 -10.09
CA VAL A 249 -0.43 -3.76 -11.26
C VAL A 249 0.07 -2.38 -10.91
N ASP A 250 1.39 -2.20 -10.99
CA ASP A 250 2.01 -0.91 -10.68
C ASP A 250 3.43 -0.82 -11.29
N PHE A 251 4.12 0.28 -11.07
CA PHE A 251 5.44 0.51 -11.64
C PHE A 251 6.55 -0.25 -10.92
N ALA A 252 7.52 -0.74 -11.70
CA ALA A 252 8.83 -1.15 -11.17
C ALA A 252 9.58 0.09 -10.61
N PRO A 253 10.59 -0.09 -9.73
CA PRO A 253 11.37 1.03 -9.22
C PRO A 253 11.96 1.87 -10.36
N HIS A 254 11.83 3.20 -10.26
CA HIS A 254 12.37 4.15 -11.21
C HIS A 254 12.85 5.44 -10.52
N GLU A 255 13.53 6.32 -11.25
CA GLU A 255 14.12 7.56 -10.71
C GLU A 255 13.45 8.84 -11.27
N ARG A 256 12.23 8.74 -11.83
CA ARG A 256 11.47 9.83 -12.42
C ARG A 256 10.88 10.73 -11.34
N GLU A 257 11.70 11.57 -10.71
CA GLU A 257 11.31 12.49 -9.61
C GLU A 257 10.22 13.48 -10.01
N GLU A 258 10.18 13.87 -11.28
CA GLU A 258 9.16 14.78 -11.80
C GLU A 258 7.73 14.26 -11.60
N LEU A 259 7.53 12.94 -11.52
CA LEU A 259 6.20 12.36 -11.31
C LEU A 259 5.64 12.66 -9.91
N ARG A 260 6.51 12.94 -8.93
CA ARG A 260 6.06 13.35 -7.60
C ARG A 260 5.34 14.70 -7.59
N THR A 261 5.82 15.62 -8.41
CA THR A 261 5.27 16.99 -8.47
C THR A 261 4.22 17.14 -9.56
N ARG A 262 4.43 16.47 -10.71
CA ARG A 262 3.52 16.56 -11.86
C ARG A 262 2.29 15.66 -11.69
N ASP A 263 2.49 14.43 -11.22
CA ASP A 263 1.47 13.39 -11.20
C ASP A 263 1.14 12.89 -9.78
N ALA A 264 1.56 13.62 -8.76
CA ALA A 264 1.31 13.34 -7.33
C ALA A 264 1.76 11.95 -6.84
N HIS A 265 2.78 11.33 -7.47
CA HIS A 265 3.29 10.04 -7.03
C HIS A 265 3.89 10.15 -5.62
N ALA A 266 3.36 9.40 -4.68
CA ALA A 266 3.95 9.26 -3.35
C ALA A 266 5.16 8.32 -3.36
N ARG A 267 5.17 7.35 -4.29
CA ARG A 267 6.19 6.31 -4.47
C ARG A 267 6.66 6.25 -5.91
N LEU A 268 7.95 5.94 -6.12
CA LEU A 268 8.54 5.78 -7.44
C LEU A 268 8.69 4.30 -7.82
N GLY A 269 7.58 3.56 -7.70
CA GLY A 269 7.49 2.14 -8.03
C GLY A 269 7.94 1.20 -6.91
N PHE A 270 7.83 -0.09 -7.15
CA PHE A 270 8.00 -1.15 -6.16
C PHE A 270 8.88 -2.28 -6.66
N SER A 271 9.79 -2.78 -5.81
CA SER A 271 10.56 -3.97 -6.09
C SER A 271 9.76 -5.24 -5.75
N ASP A 272 10.16 -6.38 -6.36
CA ASP A 272 9.57 -7.67 -6.03
C ASP A 272 9.77 -8.03 -4.56
N GLU A 273 10.95 -7.73 -4.00
CA GLU A 273 11.25 -8.00 -2.60
C GLU A 273 10.31 -7.25 -1.65
N GLN A 274 10.02 -5.97 -1.94
CA GLN A 274 9.05 -5.18 -1.16
C GLN A 274 7.65 -5.79 -1.24
N MET A 275 7.19 -6.08 -2.47
CA MET A 275 5.85 -6.62 -2.69
C MET A 275 5.68 -7.98 -2.01
N LEU A 276 6.66 -8.86 -2.13
CA LEU A 276 6.65 -10.16 -1.48
C LEU A 276 6.66 -10.06 0.05
N GLY A 277 7.39 -9.10 0.61
CA GLY A 277 7.37 -8.85 2.05
C GLY A 277 6.00 -8.37 2.55
N TRP A 278 5.30 -7.53 1.78
CA TRP A 278 3.93 -7.11 2.10
C TRP A 278 2.93 -8.25 1.92
N PHE A 279 3.10 -9.10 0.91
CA PHE A 279 2.26 -10.29 0.72
C PHE A 279 2.39 -11.24 1.90
N GLU A 280 3.62 -11.55 2.32
CA GLU A 280 3.88 -12.40 3.49
C GLU A 280 3.21 -11.82 4.75
N GLY A 281 3.41 -10.52 5.01
CA GLY A 281 2.79 -9.83 6.15
C GLY A 281 1.26 -9.81 6.13
N ALA A 282 0.65 -9.89 4.94
CA ALA A 282 -0.79 -9.90 4.73
C ALA A 282 -1.40 -11.32 4.61
N GLY A 283 -0.60 -12.39 4.73
CA GLY A 283 -1.06 -13.77 4.58
C GLY A 283 -1.42 -14.14 3.13
N LEU A 284 -0.71 -13.55 2.17
CA LEU A 284 -0.85 -13.82 0.74
C LEU A 284 0.34 -14.66 0.24
N ALA A 285 0.07 -15.80 -0.39
CA ALA A 285 1.08 -16.57 -1.11
C ALA A 285 1.23 -16.03 -2.54
N PRO A 286 2.45 -15.73 -3.01
CA PRO A 286 2.68 -15.27 -4.38
C PRO A 286 2.36 -16.39 -5.38
N VAL A 287 1.66 -16.04 -6.47
CA VAL A 287 1.24 -16.96 -7.54
C VAL A 287 1.94 -16.65 -8.86
N LYS A 288 1.97 -15.38 -9.26
CA LYS A 288 2.59 -14.92 -10.51
C LYS A 288 3.26 -13.57 -10.28
N ILE A 289 4.43 -13.37 -10.88
CA ILE A 289 5.08 -12.07 -11.02
C ILE A 289 5.44 -11.92 -12.48
N GLU A 290 5.03 -10.81 -13.08
CA GLU A 290 5.30 -10.52 -14.49
C GLU A 290 5.85 -9.10 -14.66
N THR A 291 6.71 -8.92 -15.65
CA THR A 291 7.31 -7.61 -15.96
C THR A 291 6.96 -7.26 -17.40
N LEU A 292 6.23 -6.16 -17.56
CA LEU A 292 5.78 -5.65 -18.84
C LEU A 292 6.65 -4.45 -19.24
N LYS A 293 7.40 -4.62 -20.33
CA LYS A 293 8.30 -3.61 -20.88
C LYS A 293 7.72 -3.07 -22.18
N GLY A 294 7.95 -1.84 -22.49
CA GLY A 294 7.52 -1.27 -23.80
C GLY A 294 7.13 0.21 -23.76
N GLY A 295 7.07 0.81 -22.58
CA GLY A 295 6.80 2.23 -22.38
C GLY A 295 7.93 2.99 -21.70
N GLU A 296 7.66 4.23 -21.31
CA GLU A 296 8.60 5.07 -20.53
C GLU A 296 8.90 4.49 -19.15
N LEU A 297 7.94 3.80 -18.55
CA LEU A 297 8.07 3.09 -17.29
C LEU A 297 7.85 1.59 -17.49
N THR A 298 8.54 0.80 -16.69
CA THR A 298 8.30 -0.65 -16.62
C THR A 298 7.13 -0.89 -15.68
N VAL A 299 6.10 -1.58 -16.16
CA VAL A 299 4.97 -2.02 -15.34
C VAL A 299 5.21 -3.44 -14.85
N LYS A 300 4.81 -3.71 -13.64
CA LYS A 300 4.85 -5.04 -13.03
C LYS A 300 3.47 -5.47 -12.59
N LEU A 301 3.26 -6.76 -12.68
CA LEU A 301 2.07 -7.44 -12.22
C LEU A 301 2.47 -8.43 -11.13
N TRP A 302 1.76 -8.40 -10.00
CA TRP A 302 1.91 -9.34 -8.89
C TRP A 302 0.55 -9.94 -8.57
N LEU A 303 0.45 -11.25 -8.64
CA LEU A 303 -0.73 -11.99 -8.22
C LEU A 303 -0.42 -12.77 -6.95
N GLY A 304 -1.20 -12.52 -5.91
CA GLY A 304 -1.17 -13.25 -4.64
C GLY A 304 -2.49 -13.99 -4.39
N ARG A 305 -2.43 -15.07 -3.62
CA ARG A 305 -3.60 -15.82 -3.16
C ARG A 305 -3.65 -15.83 -1.65
N LYS A 306 -4.80 -15.50 -1.06
CA LYS A 306 -4.98 -15.56 0.38
C LYS A 306 -4.87 -16.99 0.87
N THR A 307 -3.92 -17.23 1.77
CA THR A 307 -3.78 -18.52 2.44
C THR A 307 -4.97 -18.70 3.39
N GLY A 308 -5.62 -19.87 3.36
CA GLY A 308 -6.63 -20.18 4.37
C GLY A 308 -5.94 -20.27 5.73
N GLU A 309 -6.43 -19.60 6.76
CA GLU A 309 -6.14 -19.99 8.12
C GLU A 309 -6.64 -21.40 8.31
N LEU A 310 -5.75 -22.36 8.48
CA LEU A 310 -6.04 -23.55 9.23
C LEU A 310 -6.25 -23.11 10.69
N VAL A 311 -7.45 -22.64 11.00
CA VAL A 311 -7.92 -22.62 12.38
C VAL A 311 -8.05 -24.08 12.76
N GLU A 312 -6.97 -24.71 13.21
CA GLU A 312 -7.08 -25.88 14.07
C GLU A 312 -7.86 -25.45 15.30
N LYS A 313 -9.18 -25.69 15.24
CA LYS A 313 -9.98 -25.80 16.45
C LYS A 313 -9.36 -26.95 17.23
N VAL A 314 -8.43 -26.65 18.12
CA VAL A 314 -8.06 -27.55 19.21
C VAL A 314 -9.36 -27.78 19.96
N LYS A 315 -9.98 -28.95 19.71
CA LYS A 315 -11.02 -29.49 20.55
C LYS A 315 -10.37 -29.73 21.90
N ALA A 316 -10.61 -28.82 22.84
CA ALA A 316 -10.42 -29.13 24.24
C ALA A 316 -11.38 -30.29 24.60
N ALA A 317 -10.78 -31.43 24.86
CA ALA A 317 -11.42 -32.53 25.56
C ALA A 317 -11.37 -32.27 27.07
#